data_f8044eea596945fc2ea7c8fb00a31a70
#
_entry.id   f8044eea596945fc2ea7c8fb00a31a70
#
_cell.length_a   1.000
_cell.length_b   1.000
_cell.length_c   1.000
_cell.angle_alpha   90.00
_cell.angle_beta   90.00
_cell.angle_gamma   90.00
#
_symmetry.space_group_name_H-M   'P 1'
#
loop_
_entity.id
_entity.type
_entity.pdbx_description
1 polymer ?
#
loop_
_entity_poly.entity_id
_entity_poly.type
_entity_poly.pdbx_seq_one_letter_code
_entity_poly.pdbx_strand_id
1 'polypeptide(L)'
;SYHRWRERPVREQDIVVFNNPAGIRQPVIDRREIYIGRCIGVPGDTLFIDSLFSVISPEVQFNPDKKRLYAYPVDKENLITSLMHTLSIDDDGLMGSSDSTHVRSFSRYEYYLLEQAINGNNWIQPLAGKKDTELRPLIVPGKGKFVRVHPWNITLLRNTLVMHEGKQ
;
A
#
# COMPACT_ATOMS: atom_id res chain seq x y z
N SER A 1 -12.65 25.16 -11.90
CA SER A 1 -13.49 24.72 -10.78
C SER A 1 -13.97 23.30 -11.04
N TYR A 2 -13.62 22.36 -10.15
CA TYR A 2 -14.13 21.00 -10.21
C TYR A 2 -15.59 20.99 -9.73
N HIS A 3 -16.52 20.67 -10.61
CA HIS A 3 -17.88 20.39 -10.19
C HIS A 3 -17.96 18.92 -9.76
N ARG A 4 -18.02 18.68 -8.45
CA ARG A 4 -18.28 17.35 -7.90
C ARG A 4 -19.76 17.02 -8.12
N TRP A 5 -20.00 16.01 -8.93
CA TRP A 5 -21.34 15.48 -9.15
C TRP A 5 -21.63 14.41 -8.10
N ARG A 6 -22.66 14.62 -7.24
CA ARG A 6 -23.09 13.70 -6.17
C ARG A 6 -22.00 13.40 -5.15
N GLU A 7 -21.70 14.35 -4.27
CA GLU A 7 -20.88 14.08 -3.09
C GLU A 7 -21.61 13.10 -2.18
N ARG A 8 -21.06 11.91 -2.03
CA ARG A 8 -21.43 10.94 -1.00
C ARG A 8 -20.22 10.67 -0.14
N PRO A 9 -20.42 10.35 1.15
CA PRO A 9 -19.32 9.86 1.98
C PRO A 9 -18.69 8.61 1.37
N VAL A 10 -17.35 8.53 1.41
CA VAL A 10 -16.63 7.31 1.03
C VAL A 10 -16.99 6.21 2.01
N ARG A 11 -17.23 5.01 1.51
CA ARG A 11 -17.52 3.80 2.29
C ARG A 11 -16.42 2.78 2.14
N GLU A 12 -16.37 1.83 3.05
CA GLU A 12 -15.52 0.64 2.87
C GLU A 12 -15.81 -0.02 1.51
N GLN A 13 -14.77 -0.55 0.89
CA GLN A 13 -14.76 -1.20 -0.43
C GLN A 13 -15.01 -0.27 -1.63
N ASP A 14 -15.29 1.03 -1.42
CA ASP A 14 -15.34 1.98 -2.54
C ASP A 14 -13.95 2.08 -3.22
N ILE A 15 -13.95 2.12 -4.55
CA ILE A 15 -12.75 2.48 -5.32
C ILE A 15 -12.70 4.00 -5.39
N VAL A 16 -11.61 4.56 -4.92
CA VAL A 16 -11.39 6.01 -4.85
C VAL A 16 -10.21 6.42 -5.72
N VAL A 17 -10.34 7.55 -6.38
CA VAL A 17 -9.26 8.21 -7.13
C VAL A 17 -8.82 9.42 -6.33
N PHE A 18 -7.53 9.54 -6.05
CA PHE A 18 -7.01 10.62 -5.20
C PHE A 18 -5.61 11.04 -5.64
N ASN A 19 -5.25 12.29 -5.31
CA ASN A 19 -3.90 12.79 -5.53
C ASN A 19 -2.97 12.32 -4.41
N ASN A 20 -1.75 11.90 -4.77
CA ASN A 20 -0.76 11.37 -3.83
C ASN A 20 -0.54 12.34 -2.65
N PRO A 21 -0.95 11.99 -1.42
CA PRO A 21 -0.78 12.87 -0.27
C PRO A 21 0.69 13.07 0.10
N ALA A 22 1.55 12.12 -0.20
CA ALA A 22 2.98 12.13 0.11
C ALA A 22 3.85 12.87 -0.93
N GLY A 23 3.24 13.48 -1.93
CA GLY A 23 3.92 14.22 -3.00
C GLY A 23 4.60 15.51 -2.53
N ILE A 24 5.58 15.41 -1.62
CA ILE A 24 6.26 16.54 -0.96
C ILE A 24 6.91 17.50 -1.95
N ARG A 25 7.37 16.99 -3.10
CA ARG A 25 8.01 17.80 -4.15
C ARG A 25 7.02 18.71 -4.91
N GLN A 26 5.75 18.42 -4.87
CA GLN A 26 4.68 19.18 -5.50
C GLN A 26 3.74 19.75 -4.43
N PRO A 27 3.85 21.07 -4.11
CA PRO A 27 3.03 21.68 -3.05
C PRO A 27 1.54 21.74 -3.42
N VAL A 28 1.22 21.86 -4.72
CA VAL A 28 -0.16 21.94 -5.19
C VAL A 28 -0.74 20.52 -5.30
N ILE A 29 -1.72 20.19 -4.49
CA ILE A 29 -2.31 18.85 -4.42
C ILE A 29 -2.84 18.38 -5.78
N ASP A 30 -3.56 19.23 -6.49
CA ASP A 30 -4.16 18.89 -7.80
C ASP A 30 -3.14 18.59 -8.93
N ARG A 31 -1.86 18.89 -8.69
CA ARG A 31 -0.76 18.59 -9.62
C ARG A 31 0.07 17.38 -9.22
N ARG A 32 -0.28 16.73 -8.11
CA ARG A 32 0.39 15.51 -7.67
C ARG A 32 -0.12 14.32 -8.47
N GLU A 33 0.66 13.26 -8.48
CA GLU A 33 0.30 11.98 -9.09
C GLU A 33 -1.07 11.50 -8.62
N ILE A 34 -1.82 10.93 -9.53
CA ILE A 34 -3.14 10.39 -9.27
C ILE A 34 -3.01 8.90 -8.96
N TYR A 35 -3.57 8.49 -7.84
CA TYR A 35 -3.67 7.09 -7.44
C TYR A 35 -5.10 6.60 -7.46
N ILE A 36 -5.25 5.31 -7.68
CA ILE A 36 -6.51 4.59 -7.53
C ILE A 36 -6.32 3.58 -6.42
N GLY A 37 -7.23 3.55 -5.47
CA GLY A 37 -7.16 2.62 -4.35
C GLY A 37 -8.54 2.19 -3.87
N ARG A 38 -8.58 1.06 -3.17
CA ARG A 38 -9.79 0.58 -2.50
C ARG A 38 -9.80 1.08 -1.07
N CYS A 39 -10.91 1.68 -0.64
CA CYS A 39 -11.10 2.10 0.74
C CYS A 39 -11.24 0.87 1.64
N ILE A 40 -10.34 0.70 2.58
CA ILE A 40 -10.32 -0.42 3.53
C ILE A 40 -10.71 -0.01 4.95
N GLY A 41 -11.02 1.25 5.17
CA GLY A 41 -11.50 1.77 6.44
C GLY A 41 -11.87 3.23 6.33
N VAL A 42 -12.88 3.63 7.07
CA VAL A 42 -13.38 5.00 7.12
C VAL A 42 -13.08 5.66 8.48
N PRO A 43 -13.14 7.00 8.59
CA PRO A 43 -12.84 7.68 9.85
C PRO A 43 -13.58 7.12 11.05
N GLY A 44 -12.84 6.65 12.04
CA GLY A 44 -13.34 6.06 13.28
C GLY A 44 -13.28 4.54 13.34
N ASP A 45 -12.97 3.86 12.22
CA ASP A 45 -12.78 2.41 12.21
C ASP A 45 -11.52 2.00 12.94
N THR A 46 -11.51 0.77 13.40
CA THR A 46 -10.31 0.11 13.94
C THR A 46 -9.87 -0.99 13.00
N LEU A 47 -8.73 -0.79 12.38
CA LEU A 47 -8.08 -1.79 11.53
C LEU A 47 -7.06 -2.58 12.34
N PHE A 48 -6.94 -3.88 12.10
CA PHE A 48 -5.87 -4.68 12.68
C PHE A 48 -4.74 -4.82 11.69
N ILE A 49 -3.54 -4.44 12.08
CA ILE A 49 -2.36 -4.46 11.22
C ILE A 49 -1.26 -5.34 11.82
N ASP A 50 -0.49 -5.95 10.93
CA ASP A 50 0.72 -6.70 11.30
C ASP A 50 1.96 -5.78 11.41
N SER A 51 3.12 -6.37 11.67
CA SER A 51 4.40 -5.63 11.76
C SER A 51 4.84 -4.98 10.45
N LEU A 52 4.30 -5.41 9.31
CA LEU A 52 4.54 -4.84 7.98
C LEU A 52 3.48 -3.81 7.59
N PHE A 53 2.65 -3.37 8.53
CA PHE A 53 1.52 -2.47 8.31
C PHE A 53 0.47 -3.01 7.31
N SER A 54 0.44 -4.32 7.08
CA SER A 54 -0.61 -4.94 6.29
C SER A 54 -1.87 -5.10 7.10
N VAL A 55 -3.00 -4.65 6.55
CA VAL A 55 -4.30 -4.83 7.20
C VAL A 55 -4.70 -6.29 7.14
N ILE A 56 -5.05 -6.85 8.30
CA ILE A 56 -5.49 -8.23 8.47
C ILE A 56 -7.00 -8.20 8.68
N SER A 57 -7.74 -8.45 7.64
CA SER A 57 -9.18 -8.72 7.69
C SER A 57 -9.55 -9.72 6.60
N PRO A 58 -10.64 -10.50 6.76
CA PRO A 58 -11.08 -11.44 5.73
C PRO A 58 -11.33 -10.73 4.39
N GLU A 59 -11.98 -9.59 4.40
CA GLU A 59 -12.35 -8.84 3.20
C GLU A 59 -11.10 -8.35 2.45
N VAL A 60 -10.12 -7.80 3.18
CA VAL A 60 -8.86 -7.32 2.61
C VAL A 60 -7.98 -8.47 2.15
N GLN A 61 -8.02 -9.62 2.83
CA GLN A 61 -7.19 -10.77 2.50
C GLN A 61 -7.52 -11.37 1.13
N PHE A 62 -8.79 -11.35 0.74
CA PHE A 62 -9.27 -11.87 -0.54
C PHE A 62 -9.31 -10.82 -1.66
N ASN A 63 -8.99 -9.56 -1.35
CA ASN A 63 -8.96 -8.50 -2.35
C ASN A 63 -7.83 -8.77 -3.37
N PRO A 64 -8.13 -8.92 -4.67
CA PRO A 64 -7.13 -9.16 -5.70
C PRO A 64 -6.16 -8.00 -5.89
N ASP A 65 -6.58 -6.78 -5.54
CA ASP A 65 -5.80 -5.55 -5.67
C ASP A 65 -4.80 -5.38 -4.52
N LYS A 66 -4.91 -6.20 -3.46
CA LYS A 66 -4.01 -6.10 -2.31
C LYS A 66 -2.60 -6.44 -2.72
N LYS A 67 -1.73 -5.43 -2.69
CA LYS A 67 -0.30 -5.62 -2.89
C LYS A 67 0.33 -6.26 -1.64
N ARG A 68 1.29 -7.15 -1.89
CA ARG A 68 2.11 -7.82 -0.89
C ARG A 68 3.57 -7.68 -1.27
N LEU A 69 4.44 -7.81 -0.30
CA LEU A 69 5.87 -7.78 -0.54
C LEU A 69 6.37 -9.16 -0.99
N TYR A 70 7.21 -9.15 -2.01
CA TYR A 70 7.87 -10.34 -2.55
C TYR A 70 9.37 -10.08 -2.63
N ALA A 71 10.14 -11.08 -2.22
CA ALA A 71 11.60 -11.06 -2.28
C ALA A 71 12.09 -11.93 -3.44
N TYR A 72 13.16 -11.49 -4.10
CA TYR A 72 13.81 -12.22 -5.18
C TYR A 72 15.32 -11.87 -5.22
N PRO A 73 16.16 -12.75 -5.83
CA PRO A 73 17.59 -12.51 -5.95
C PRO A 73 17.91 -11.28 -6.80
N VAL A 74 18.96 -10.53 -6.42
CA VAL A 74 19.42 -9.31 -7.12
C VAL A 74 19.77 -9.58 -8.58
N ASP A 75 20.35 -10.75 -8.90
CA ASP A 75 20.69 -11.14 -10.27
C ASP A 75 19.47 -11.30 -11.20
N LYS A 76 18.27 -11.36 -10.67
CA LYS A 76 17.00 -11.42 -11.40
C LYS A 76 16.35 -10.07 -11.67
N GLU A 77 16.92 -8.97 -11.20
CA GLU A 77 16.36 -7.61 -11.35
C GLU A 77 16.02 -7.25 -12.80
N ASN A 78 16.97 -7.46 -13.72
CA ASN A 78 16.76 -7.15 -15.13
C ASN A 78 15.64 -8.01 -15.76
N LEU A 79 15.52 -9.25 -15.33
CA LEU A 79 14.46 -10.15 -15.80
C LEU A 79 13.10 -9.71 -15.27
N ILE A 80 13.00 -9.38 -13.98
CA ILE A 80 11.76 -8.89 -13.36
C ILE A 80 11.29 -7.61 -14.03
N THR A 81 12.16 -6.63 -14.20
CA THR A 81 11.81 -5.35 -14.85
C THR A 81 11.35 -5.54 -16.30
N SER A 82 12.00 -6.42 -17.04
CA SER A 82 11.59 -6.77 -18.41
C SER A 82 10.23 -7.45 -18.44
N LEU A 83 9.97 -8.38 -17.52
CA LEU A 83 8.67 -9.05 -17.40
C LEU A 83 7.56 -8.07 -16.97
N MET A 84 7.83 -7.19 -16.01
CA MET A 84 6.87 -6.17 -15.60
C MET A 84 6.46 -5.29 -16.77
N HIS A 85 7.42 -4.83 -17.57
CA HIS A 85 7.14 -4.06 -18.78
C HIS A 85 6.29 -4.85 -19.78
N THR A 86 6.64 -6.12 -20.04
CA THR A 86 5.92 -6.98 -20.99
C THR A 86 4.48 -7.29 -20.54
N LEU A 87 4.29 -7.46 -19.24
CA LEU A 87 3.00 -7.79 -18.64
C LEU A 87 2.18 -6.55 -18.25
N SER A 88 2.68 -5.34 -18.55
CA SER A 88 2.05 -4.07 -18.18
C SER A 88 1.80 -3.95 -16.66
N ILE A 89 2.77 -4.40 -15.87
CA ILE A 89 2.79 -4.24 -14.42
C ILE A 89 3.50 -2.94 -14.09
N ASP A 90 2.81 -2.07 -13.34
CA ASP A 90 3.38 -0.78 -12.91
C ASP A 90 4.55 -0.98 -11.94
N ASP A 91 5.61 -0.20 -12.13
CA ASP A 91 6.79 -0.25 -11.27
C ASP A 91 6.68 0.77 -10.13
N ASP A 92 6.26 0.29 -8.95
CA ASP A 92 6.23 1.08 -7.72
C ASP A 92 7.65 1.29 -7.12
N GLY A 93 8.69 0.77 -7.75
CA GLY A 93 10.07 0.79 -7.27
C GLY A 93 10.39 -0.31 -6.26
N LEU A 94 11.65 -0.32 -5.81
CA LEU A 94 12.10 -1.24 -4.78
C LEU A 94 11.60 -0.81 -3.41
N MET A 95 10.94 -1.72 -2.70
CA MET A 95 10.49 -1.52 -1.31
C MET A 95 11.59 -1.86 -0.29
N GLY A 96 12.59 -2.60 -0.72
CA GLY A 96 13.76 -2.96 0.07
C GLY A 96 14.85 -3.57 -0.80
N SER A 97 16.08 -3.48 -0.33
CA SER A 97 17.25 -4.01 -1.03
C SER A 97 18.32 -4.42 -0.02
N SER A 98 18.99 -5.54 -0.30
CA SER A 98 20.19 -6.01 0.37
C SER A 98 21.19 -6.44 -0.70
N ASP A 99 22.37 -6.91 -0.28
CA ASP A 99 23.43 -7.37 -1.21
C ASP A 99 23.01 -8.56 -2.08
N SER A 100 22.07 -9.35 -1.64
CA SER A 100 21.61 -10.57 -2.32
C SER A 100 20.15 -10.58 -2.74
N THR A 101 19.34 -9.66 -2.22
CA THR A 101 17.89 -9.75 -2.32
C THR A 101 17.27 -8.38 -2.53
N HIS A 102 16.38 -8.30 -3.51
CA HIS A 102 15.50 -7.18 -3.72
C HIS A 102 14.07 -7.51 -3.25
N VAL A 103 13.32 -6.49 -2.88
CA VAL A 103 11.92 -6.60 -2.46
C VAL A 103 11.07 -5.63 -3.27
N ARG A 104 10.01 -6.14 -3.89
CA ARG A 104 9.00 -5.35 -4.61
C ARG A 104 7.60 -5.69 -4.13
N SER A 105 6.67 -4.83 -4.47
CA SER A 105 5.26 -4.94 -4.13
C SER A 105 4.47 -5.41 -5.35
N PHE A 106 3.77 -6.53 -5.23
CA PHE A 106 2.88 -7.05 -6.28
C PHE A 106 1.50 -7.39 -5.71
N SER A 107 0.45 -7.15 -6.48
CA SER A 107 -0.87 -7.70 -6.23
C SER A 107 -0.87 -9.22 -6.47
N ARG A 108 -1.92 -9.90 -6.03
CA ARG A 108 -2.06 -11.34 -6.30
C ARG A 108 -2.13 -11.65 -7.79
N TYR A 109 -2.75 -10.77 -8.55
CA TYR A 109 -2.88 -10.94 -10.00
C TYR A 109 -1.54 -10.70 -10.70
N GLU A 110 -0.83 -9.64 -10.36
CA GLU A 110 0.51 -9.35 -10.90
C GLU A 110 1.49 -10.48 -10.60
N TYR A 111 1.50 -10.98 -9.36
CA TYR A 111 2.31 -12.13 -8.98
C TYR A 111 1.98 -13.38 -9.79
N TYR A 112 0.69 -13.67 -9.97
CA TYR A 112 0.24 -14.78 -10.80
C TYR A 112 0.76 -14.67 -12.24
N LEU A 113 0.70 -13.48 -12.85
CA LEU A 113 1.23 -13.25 -14.20
C LEU A 113 2.74 -13.49 -14.27
N LEU A 114 3.49 -12.99 -13.28
CA LEU A 114 4.94 -13.22 -13.17
C LEU A 114 5.26 -14.70 -13.00
N GLU A 115 4.54 -15.41 -12.13
CA GLU A 115 4.73 -16.83 -11.88
C GLU A 115 4.51 -17.67 -13.16
N GLN A 116 3.48 -17.36 -13.95
CA GLN A 116 3.26 -17.98 -15.25
C GLN A 116 4.40 -17.69 -16.23
N ALA A 117 4.89 -16.46 -16.29
CA ALA A 117 5.95 -16.06 -17.20
C ALA A 117 7.31 -16.71 -16.87
N ILE A 118 7.59 -16.98 -15.61
CA ILE A 118 8.82 -17.64 -15.16
C ILE A 118 8.72 -19.17 -15.14
N ASN A 119 7.60 -19.75 -15.64
CA ASN A 119 7.38 -21.20 -15.73
C ASN A 119 7.56 -21.96 -14.39
N GLY A 120 7.08 -21.38 -13.30
CA GLY A 120 7.09 -22.01 -11.98
C GLY A 120 8.46 -22.11 -11.30
N ASN A 121 9.46 -21.39 -11.80
CA ASN A 121 10.73 -21.25 -11.07
C ASN A 121 10.52 -20.38 -9.84
N ASN A 122 10.42 -20.98 -8.67
CA ASN A 122 10.04 -20.37 -7.40
C ASN A 122 11.11 -19.45 -6.78
N TRP A 123 11.78 -18.61 -7.56
CA TRP A 123 12.76 -17.68 -7.02
C TRP A 123 12.16 -16.33 -6.57
N ILE A 124 10.88 -16.04 -6.90
CA ILE A 124 10.11 -14.96 -6.28
C ILE A 124 9.32 -15.55 -5.12
N GLN A 125 9.59 -15.09 -3.92
CA GLN A 125 8.93 -15.60 -2.72
C GLN A 125 8.14 -14.49 -2.02
N PRO A 126 6.91 -14.76 -1.56
CA PRO A 126 6.22 -13.82 -0.71
C PRO A 126 7.06 -13.58 0.56
N LEU A 127 7.31 -12.32 0.86
CA LEU A 127 7.94 -11.95 2.12
C LEU A 127 6.92 -12.22 3.22
N ALA A 128 7.06 -13.39 3.86
CA ALA A 128 6.30 -13.67 5.05
C ALA A 128 6.80 -12.74 6.14
N GLY A 129 5.94 -11.80 6.57
CA GLY A 129 6.14 -11.17 7.86
C GLY A 129 6.37 -12.28 8.89
N LYS A 130 7.25 -12.07 9.89
CA LYS A 130 7.25 -12.94 11.07
C LYS A 130 5.79 -13.12 11.43
N LYS A 131 5.37 -14.36 11.76
CA LYS A 131 4.05 -14.60 12.33
C LYS A 131 4.01 -13.80 13.64
N ASP A 132 3.81 -12.48 13.50
CA ASP A 132 3.51 -11.64 14.64
C ASP A 132 2.14 -12.06 15.12
N THR A 133 2.16 -12.78 16.22
CA THR A 133 0.96 -13.12 16.97
C THR A 133 0.28 -11.87 17.53
N GLU A 134 0.93 -10.71 17.45
CA GLU A 134 0.41 -9.43 17.93
C GLU A 134 -0.09 -8.57 16.76
N LEU A 135 -1.38 -8.67 16.50
CA LEU A 135 -2.07 -7.67 15.68
C LEU A 135 -2.20 -6.37 16.47
N ARG A 136 -1.89 -5.26 15.82
CA ARG A 136 -1.98 -3.92 16.41
C ARG A 136 -3.22 -3.20 15.93
N PRO A 137 -4.05 -2.67 16.83
CA PRO A 137 -5.23 -1.90 16.44
C PRO A 137 -4.81 -0.51 15.94
N LEU A 138 -5.08 -0.22 14.66
CA LEU A 138 -4.91 1.09 14.06
C LEU A 138 -6.28 1.77 13.94
N ILE A 139 -6.47 2.85 14.68
CA ILE A 139 -7.68 3.66 14.57
C ILE A 139 -7.51 4.63 13.39
N VAL A 140 -8.44 4.58 12.42
CA VAL A 140 -8.47 5.53 11.32
C VAL A 140 -8.88 6.90 11.88
N PRO A 141 -8.02 7.95 11.75
CA PRO A 141 -8.31 9.26 12.31
C PRO A 141 -9.64 9.83 11.79
N GLY A 142 -10.41 10.44 12.69
CA GLY A 142 -11.68 11.05 12.35
C GLY A 142 -11.95 12.29 13.19
N LYS A 143 -12.75 13.21 12.66
CA LYS A 143 -13.09 14.45 13.36
C LYS A 143 -13.74 14.14 14.72
N GLY A 144 -13.17 14.72 15.79
CA GLY A 144 -13.69 14.52 17.15
C GLY A 144 -13.38 13.16 17.77
N LYS A 145 -12.58 12.32 17.11
CA LYS A 145 -12.13 11.03 17.65
C LYS A 145 -10.71 11.15 18.23
N PHE A 146 -10.51 10.58 19.41
CA PHE A 146 -9.19 10.50 20.02
C PHE A 146 -8.45 9.28 19.47
N VAL A 147 -7.20 9.48 19.06
CA VAL A 147 -6.31 8.39 18.64
C VAL A 147 -5.17 8.33 19.63
N ARG A 148 -4.97 7.17 20.24
CA ARG A 148 -3.86 6.95 21.17
C ARG A 148 -2.54 6.84 20.40
N VAL A 149 -1.55 7.63 20.82
CA VAL A 149 -0.22 7.62 20.22
C VAL A 149 0.62 6.55 20.90
N HIS A 150 1.27 5.72 20.09
CA HIS A 150 2.19 4.67 20.49
C HIS A 150 3.51 4.80 19.71
N PRO A 151 4.63 4.24 20.21
CA PRO A 151 5.90 4.29 19.45
C PRO A 151 5.78 3.73 18.03
N TRP A 152 4.93 2.74 17.80
CA TRP A 152 4.75 2.10 16.50
C TRP A 152 3.88 2.92 15.52
N ASN A 153 2.96 3.77 15.99
CA ASN A 153 2.07 4.55 15.12
C ASN A 153 2.40 6.04 15.03
N ILE A 154 3.36 6.52 15.82
CA ILE A 154 3.70 7.96 15.91
C ILE A 154 4.12 8.54 14.55
N THR A 155 4.93 7.81 13.79
CA THR A 155 5.39 8.26 12.47
C THR A 155 4.22 8.34 11.48
N LEU A 156 3.34 7.35 11.49
CA LEU A 156 2.14 7.32 10.65
C LEU A 156 1.22 8.50 10.96
N LEU A 157 0.90 8.73 12.23
CA LEU A 157 0.05 9.83 12.67
C LEU A 157 0.67 11.20 12.38
N ARG A 158 1.99 11.36 12.63
CA ARG A 158 2.72 12.57 12.29
C ARG A 158 2.65 12.86 10.79
N ASN A 159 2.90 11.85 9.96
CA ASN A 159 2.84 12.02 8.51
C ASN A 159 1.43 12.39 8.04
N THR A 160 0.39 11.80 8.62
CA THR A 160 -1.00 12.16 8.34
C THR A 160 -1.24 13.64 8.66
N LEU A 161 -0.84 14.12 9.83
CA LEU A 161 -1.04 15.52 10.24
C LEU A 161 -0.25 16.50 9.35
N VAL A 162 1.01 16.19 9.06
CA VAL A 162 1.88 17.10 8.30
C VAL A 162 1.52 17.09 6.80
N MET A 163 1.29 15.94 6.21
CA MET A 163 1.11 15.81 4.76
C MET A 163 -0.33 16.04 4.31
N HIS A 164 -1.31 15.69 5.15
CA HIS A 164 -2.72 15.81 4.77
C HIS A 164 -3.38 17.05 5.36
N GLU A 165 -3.10 17.37 6.62
CA GLU A 165 -3.73 18.50 7.32
C GLU A 165 -2.89 19.78 7.23
N GLY A 166 -1.66 19.71 6.71
CA GLY A 166 -0.74 20.85 6.61
C GLY A 166 -0.38 21.46 7.96
N LYS A 167 -0.52 20.72 9.05
CA LYS A 167 -0.18 21.18 10.41
C LYS A 167 1.28 20.91 10.68
N GLN A 168 1.97 21.96 11.08
CA GLN A 168 3.37 21.91 11.56
C GLN A 168 3.43 21.74 13.06
#